data_3df1aca4d91127b59a3e96c806d48e8f
#
_entry.id   3df1aca4d91127b59a3e96c806d48e8f
#
_cell.length_a   1.000
_cell.length_b   1.000
_cell.length_c   1.000
_cell.angle_alpha   90.00
_cell.angle_beta   90.00
_cell.angle_gamma   90.00
#
_symmetry.space_group_name_H-M   'P 1'
#
loop_
_entity.id
_entity.type
_entity.pdbx_description
1 polymer ?
#
loop_
_entity_poly.entity_id
_entity_poly.type
_entity_poly.pdbx_seq_one_letter_code
_entity_poly.pdbx_strand_id
1 'polypeptide(L)'
;MDNSRRGFIRKAAISGTALIAAPAFLGASEKSKSNKLAAAEQPFKLKYAPYFGMFEEHAGKDLGDNVKFCHDMGFRAMFDNGIMNRPVDDQVKIANALQKLGMDLGPFVLYADFSVTSFVLNKPETREMLISKMKEGVEVAKRINGKWALVVPGRYDERLHREFQTANVIDNLRYCCDILEPAGIVMVLEPLNTLHDHPGLFLNRIPQAYEICRAVNRPSCKIVDDIYHQQITEGNLIPNIEAAWSEIAAFHLGDNPGRNEPSTGEINFKNIFKYIYSRNYTGVLCMEHGSSLKGKEGEARVIQAYREADSFEV
;
A
#
# COMPACT_ATOMS: atom_id res chain seq x y z
N MET A 1 46.00 34.19 -11.33
CA MET A 1 45.81 33.31 -12.49
C MET A 1 44.35 32.95 -12.53
N ASP A 2 43.62 33.70 -13.34
CA ASP A 2 42.15 33.64 -13.46
C ASP A 2 41.82 32.70 -14.62
N ASN A 3 41.04 31.64 -14.39
CA ASN A 3 40.51 30.79 -15.42
C ASN A 3 38.98 30.69 -15.30
N SER A 4 38.39 31.65 -15.95
CA SER A 4 36.98 31.87 -16.11
C SER A 4 36.29 30.76 -16.90
N ARG A 5 35.23 30.15 -16.32
CA ARG A 5 34.33 29.15 -16.91
C ARG A 5 33.34 29.71 -17.95
N ARG A 6 33.67 30.80 -18.65
CA ARG A 6 32.75 31.50 -19.59
C ARG A 6 33.06 31.31 -21.09
N GLY A 7 33.77 30.25 -21.49
CA GLY A 7 34.26 30.06 -22.88
C GLY A 7 33.60 28.98 -23.73
N PHE A 8 32.47 28.32 -23.30
CA PHE A 8 32.00 27.14 -24.04
C PHE A 8 30.65 27.27 -24.77
N ILE A 9 30.04 28.47 -24.78
CA ILE A 9 28.78 28.67 -25.51
C ILE A 9 28.98 29.79 -26.54
N ARG A 10 29.63 29.49 -27.65
CA ARG A 10 29.55 30.26 -28.92
C ARG A 10 30.29 29.53 -30.01
N LYS A 11 29.57 28.67 -30.77
CA LYS A 11 29.81 28.35 -32.20
C LYS A 11 28.96 27.16 -32.63
N ALA A 12 27.77 27.40 -33.12
CA ALA A 12 27.09 26.63 -34.14
C ALA A 12 25.81 27.36 -34.57
N ALA A 13 25.98 28.34 -35.40
CA ALA A 13 24.94 28.83 -36.29
C ALA A 13 25.64 29.08 -37.62
N ILE A 14 25.22 28.41 -38.67
CA ILE A 14 25.15 28.89 -40.07
C ILE A 14 24.84 27.70 -41.00
N SER A 15 23.70 27.87 -41.68
CA SER A 15 23.40 27.50 -43.09
C SER A 15 22.95 26.09 -43.43
N GLY A 16 21.78 26.03 -44.02
CA GLY A 16 21.30 24.91 -44.83
C GLY A 16 19.79 24.95 -45.11
N THR A 17 19.30 25.92 -45.88
CA THR A 17 17.98 25.87 -46.54
C THR A 17 17.98 24.78 -47.60
N ALA A 18 17.20 23.73 -47.43
CA ALA A 18 16.78 22.81 -48.47
C ALA A 18 15.28 22.65 -48.44
N LEU A 19 14.60 23.19 -49.45
CA LEU A 19 13.23 22.89 -49.79
C LEU A 19 13.13 21.41 -50.17
N ILE A 20 12.30 20.62 -49.48
CA ILE A 20 11.84 19.33 -49.97
C ILE A 20 10.33 19.27 -49.85
N ALA A 21 9.71 18.96 -51.00
CA ALA A 21 8.28 18.84 -51.21
C ALA A 21 7.59 17.84 -50.27
N ALA A 22 6.43 18.21 -49.73
CA ALA A 22 5.59 17.33 -48.95
C ALA A 22 4.86 16.33 -49.88
N PRO A 23 4.86 15.03 -49.57
CA PRO A 23 3.87 14.12 -50.12
C PRO A 23 2.60 14.19 -49.25
N ALA A 24 1.48 14.37 -49.91
CA ALA A 24 0.14 14.27 -49.31
C ALA A 24 -0.06 12.87 -48.75
N PHE A 25 -0.15 12.75 -47.42
CA PHE A 25 -0.65 11.53 -46.78
C PHE A 25 -2.19 11.55 -46.75
N LEU A 26 -2.79 10.67 -47.54
CA LEU A 26 -4.15 10.26 -47.45
C LEU A 26 -4.45 9.75 -46.04
N GLY A 27 -5.48 10.34 -45.42
CA GLY A 27 -5.96 9.94 -44.09
C GLY A 27 -6.40 8.50 -44.07
N ALA A 28 -5.63 7.66 -43.41
CA ALA A 28 -6.13 6.39 -42.92
C ALA A 28 -6.85 6.67 -41.60
N SER A 29 -8.16 6.54 -41.60
CA SER A 29 -9.01 6.50 -40.43
C SER A 29 -8.54 5.33 -39.57
N GLU A 30 -7.77 5.60 -38.49
CA GLU A 30 -7.53 4.63 -37.46
C GLU A 30 -8.86 4.37 -36.74
N LYS A 31 -9.49 3.25 -37.04
CA LYS A 31 -10.55 2.67 -36.25
C LYS A 31 -9.99 2.51 -34.84
N SER A 32 -10.49 3.31 -33.90
CA SER A 32 -10.33 3.10 -32.46
C SER A 32 -10.63 1.62 -32.15
N LYS A 33 -9.58 0.83 -31.98
CA LYS A 33 -9.70 -0.51 -31.39
C LYS A 33 -10.13 -0.29 -29.96
N SER A 34 -11.37 -0.67 -29.64
CA SER A 34 -11.82 -0.74 -28.26
C SER A 34 -10.82 -1.67 -27.52
N ASN A 35 -9.98 -1.08 -26.66
CA ASN A 35 -9.12 -1.82 -25.76
C ASN A 35 -10.00 -2.54 -24.73
N LYS A 36 -10.58 -3.69 -25.10
CA LYS A 36 -11.00 -4.68 -24.12
C LYS A 36 -9.71 -5.22 -23.51
N LEU A 37 -9.48 -4.97 -22.23
CA LEU A 37 -8.46 -5.71 -21.47
C LEU A 37 -8.76 -7.19 -21.65
N ALA A 38 -7.85 -7.91 -22.28
CA ALA A 38 -7.92 -9.37 -22.33
C ALA A 38 -7.70 -9.90 -20.91
N ALA A 39 -8.45 -10.93 -20.53
CA ALA A 39 -8.21 -11.62 -19.26
C ALA A 39 -6.76 -12.10 -19.23
N ALA A 40 -6.09 -11.95 -18.08
CA ALA A 40 -4.70 -12.37 -17.95
C ALA A 40 -4.62 -13.89 -17.94
N GLU A 41 -3.80 -14.46 -18.83
CA GLU A 41 -3.62 -15.93 -18.91
C GLU A 41 -2.92 -16.50 -17.68
N GLN A 42 -2.09 -15.69 -16.99
CA GLN A 42 -1.29 -16.09 -15.84
C GLN A 42 -1.53 -15.19 -14.62
N PRO A 43 -1.64 -15.74 -13.41
CA PRO A 43 -1.61 -14.97 -12.18
C PRO A 43 -0.31 -14.18 -12.04
N PHE A 44 -0.34 -13.11 -11.25
CA PHE A 44 0.87 -12.42 -10.79
C PHE A 44 1.71 -13.36 -9.90
N LYS A 45 3.02 -13.14 -9.84
CA LYS A 45 3.95 -13.90 -8.98
C LYS A 45 3.73 -13.59 -7.49
N LEU A 46 3.36 -12.33 -7.17
CA LEU A 46 3.02 -11.88 -5.82
C LEU A 46 1.53 -11.60 -5.71
N LYS A 47 1.00 -11.59 -4.48
CA LYS A 47 -0.41 -11.29 -4.22
C LYS A 47 -0.65 -9.79 -4.11
N TYR A 48 -0.60 -9.09 -5.23
CA TYR A 48 -1.03 -7.69 -5.28
C TYR A 48 -2.53 -7.61 -5.00
N ALA A 49 -2.92 -6.66 -4.16
CA ALA A 49 -4.30 -6.51 -3.70
C ALA A 49 -4.83 -5.12 -4.08
N PRO A 50 -5.59 -4.98 -5.17
CA PRO A 50 -6.31 -3.75 -5.48
C PRO A 50 -7.38 -3.44 -4.41
N TYR A 51 -7.69 -2.14 -4.20
CA TYR A 51 -8.84 -1.76 -3.38
C TYR A 51 -10.14 -1.81 -4.18
N PHE A 52 -11.27 -1.94 -3.48
CA PHE A 52 -12.60 -1.91 -4.10
C PHE A 52 -12.86 -0.55 -4.74
N GLY A 53 -13.19 -0.55 -6.03
CA GLY A 53 -13.39 0.64 -6.84
C GLY A 53 -12.17 1.10 -7.65
N MET A 54 -10.98 0.51 -7.45
CA MET A 54 -9.79 0.85 -8.25
C MET A 54 -10.00 0.65 -9.76
N PHE A 55 -10.84 -0.31 -10.14
CA PHE A 55 -11.16 -0.65 -11.52
C PHE A 55 -12.67 -0.51 -11.86
N GLU A 56 -13.33 0.50 -11.25
CA GLU A 56 -14.78 0.70 -11.38
C GLU A 56 -15.23 0.96 -12.80
N GLU A 57 -14.41 1.62 -13.62
CA GLU A 57 -14.73 1.91 -15.02
C GLU A 57 -14.80 0.64 -15.90
N HIS A 58 -14.04 -0.41 -15.55
CA HIS A 58 -14.10 -1.71 -16.22
C HIS A 58 -15.03 -2.69 -15.51
N ALA A 59 -14.95 -2.78 -14.20
CA ALA A 59 -15.68 -3.76 -13.41
C ALA A 59 -17.11 -3.34 -13.06
N GLY A 60 -17.42 -2.03 -13.13
CA GLY A 60 -18.66 -1.48 -12.58
C GLY A 60 -18.61 -1.34 -11.06
N LYS A 61 -19.75 -0.97 -10.45
CA LYS A 61 -19.85 -0.66 -9.01
C LYS A 61 -20.19 -1.87 -8.13
N ASP A 62 -20.61 -2.97 -8.72
CA ASP A 62 -20.95 -4.17 -7.95
C ASP A 62 -19.72 -4.79 -7.30
N LEU A 63 -19.79 -5.09 -6.01
CA LEU A 63 -18.66 -5.60 -5.24
C LEU A 63 -18.21 -6.99 -5.73
N GLY A 64 -19.16 -7.85 -6.12
CA GLY A 64 -18.84 -9.17 -6.67
C GLY A 64 -18.18 -9.09 -8.04
N ASP A 65 -18.63 -8.15 -8.89
CA ASP A 65 -18.04 -7.90 -10.20
C ASP A 65 -16.63 -7.31 -10.08
N ASN A 66 -16.38 -6.46 -9.08
CA ASN A 66 -15.01 -5.98 -8.76
C ASN A 66 -14.07 -7.15 -8.42
N VAL A 67 -14.49 -8.06 -7.53
CA VAL A 67 -13.70 -9.25 -7.17
C VAL A 67 -13.45 -10.12 -8.39
N LYS A 68 -14.49 -10.38 -9.19
CA LYS A 68 -14.37 -11.19 -10.41
C LYS A 68 -13.42 -10.56 -11.41
N PHE A 69 -13.53 -9.27 -11.67
CA PHE A 69 -12.65 -8.55 -12.60
C PHE A 69 -11.18 -8.65 -12.13
N CYS A 70 -10.90 -8.38 -10.86
CA CYS A 70 -9.56 -8.48 -10.32
C CYS A 70 -9.00 -9.91 -10.45
N HIS A 71 -9.81 -10.93 -10.16
CA HIS A 71 -9.41 -12.32 -10.34
C HIS A 71 -9.07 -12.63 -11.81
N ASP A 72 -9.94 -12.21 -12.76
CA ASP A 72 -9.74 -12.44 -14.19
C ASP A 72 -8.49 -11.70 -14.72
N MET A 73 -8.14 -10.55 -14.12
CA MET A 73 -6.89 -9.83 -14.41
C MET A 73 -5.65 -10.43 -13.73
N GLY A 74 -5.78 -11.55 -13.02
CA GLY A 74 -4.66 -12.28 -12.42
C GLY A 74 -4.33 -11.91 -10.98
N PHE A 75 -5.06 -11.01 -10.35
CA PHE A 75 -4.92 -10.72 -8.92
C PHE A 75 -5.43 -11.87 -8.06
N ARG A 76 -4.83 -12.09 -6.90
CA ARG A 76 -5.20 -13.16 -5.96
C ARG A 76 -5.49 -12.64 -4.56
N ALA A 77 -5.61 -11.32 -4.42
CA ALA A 77 -6.05 -10.64 -3.21
C ALA A 77 -6.76 -9.35 -3.58
N MET A 78 -7.51 -8.81 -2.64
CA MET A 78 -8.02 -7.44 -2.62
C MET A 78 -7.89 -6.88 -1.21
N PHE A 79 -8.02 -5.57 -1.02
CA PHE A 79 -8.09 -4.97 0.32
C PHE A 79 -9.14 -3.87 0.40
N ASP A 80 -9.51 -3.50 1.61
CA ASP A 80 -10.49 -2.44 1.87
C ASP A 80 -10.22 -1.79 3.23
N ASN A 81 -9.57 -0.65 3.25
CA ASN A 81 -9.32 0.11 4.47
C ASN A 81 -10.61 0.47 5.22
N GLY A 82 -11.69 0.70 4.48
CA GLY A 82 -12.96 1.17 5.02
C GLY A 82 -13.98 0.08 5.35
N ILE A 83 -13.64 -1.19 5.26
CA ILE A 83 -14.62 -2.29 5.35
C ILE A 83 -15.42 -2.30 6.65
N MET A 84 -14.84 -1.82 7.76
CA MET A 84 -15.56 -1.69 9.04
C MET A 84 -16.78 -0.77 8.96
N ASN A 85 -16.75 0.22 8.06
CA ASN A 85 -17.81 1.20 7.86
C ASN A 85 -18.83 0.80 6.80
N ARG A 86 -18.61 -0.32 6.09
CA ARG A 86 -19.57 -0.82 5.11
C ARG A 86 -20.77 -1.47 5.81
N PRO A 87 -21.95 -1.44 5.17
CA PRO A 87 -23.08 -2.26 5.61
C PRO A 87 -22.69 -3.73 5.79
N VAL A 88 -23.30 -4.40 6.76
CA VAL A 88 -23.02 -5.83 7.06
C VAL A 88 -23.22 -6.71 5.82
N ASP A 89 -24.25 -6.44 5.03
CA ASP A 89 -24.54 -7.21 3.80
C ASP A 89 -23.43 -7.06 2.76
N ASP A 90 -22.83 -5.88 2.63
CA ASP A 90 -21.68 -5.65 1.75
C ASP A 90 -20.43 -6.38 2.26
N GLN A 91 -20.19 -6.38 3.57
CA GLN A 91 -19.09 -7.13 4.17
C GLN A 91 -19.22 -8.63 3.86
N VAL A 92 -20.41 -9.19 4.03
CA VAL A 92 -20.71 -10.60 3.73
C VAL A 92 -20.57 -10.88 2.22
N LYS A 93 -21.07 -9.98 1.38
CA LYS A 93 -20.95 -10.10 -0.09
C LYS A 93 -19.48 -10.15 -0.53
N ILE A 94 -18.64 -9.25 -0.01
CA ILE A 94 -17.19 -9.23 -0.26
C ILE A 94 -16.56 -10.56 0.17
N ALA A 95 -16.80 -11.01 1.41
CA ALA A 95 -16.24 -12.23 1.94
C ALA A 95 -16.59 -13.45 1.09
N ASN A 96 -17.86 -13.59 0.71
CA ASN A 96 -18.34 -14.69 -0.13
C ASN A 96 -17.72 -14.67 -1.53
N ALA A 97 -17.60 -13.48 -2.14
CA ALA A 97 -17.01 -13.34 -3.48
C ALA A 97 -15.52 -13.72 -3.48
N LEU A 98 -14.75 -13.23 -2.50
CA LEU A 98 -13.33 -13.57 -2.34
C LEU A 98 -13.14 -15.07 -2.07
N GLN A 99 -13.91 -15.65 -1.14
CA GLN A 99 -13.84 -17.07 -0.81
C GLN A 99 -14.14 -17.95 -2.03
N LYS A 100 -15.16 -17.61 -2.81
CA LYS A 100 -15.56 -18.35 -4.01
C LYS A 100 -14.44 -18.45 -5.06
N LEU A 101 -13.59 -17.41 -5.14
CA LEU A 101 -12.49 -17.30 -6.10
C LEU A 101 -11.12 -17.62 -5.47
N GLY A 102 -11.07 -18.03 -4.21
CA GLY A 102 -9.82 -18.35 -3.51
C GLY A 102 -8.88 -17.15 -3.37
N MET A 103 -9.45 -15.93 -3.21
CA MET A 103 -8.68 -14.70 -3.05
C MET A 103 -8.56 -14.32 -1.57
N ASP A 104 -7.40 -13.77 -1.19
CA ASP A 104 -7.18 -13.24 0.16
C ASP A 104 -7.75 -11.82 0.29
N LEU A 105 -8.13 -11.45 1.54
CA LEU A 105 -8.41 -10.07 1.92
C LEU A 105 -7.22 -9.51 2.69
N GLY A 106 -6.69 -8.37 2.24
CA GLY A 106 -5.61 -7.63 2.89
C GLY A 106 -6.05 -6.95 4.20
N PRO A 107 -5.12 -6.23 4.86
CA PRO A 107 -5.42 -5.47 6.06
C PRO A 107 -6.59 -4.52 5.88
N PHE A 108 -7.42 -4.40 6.91
CA PHE A 108 -8.43 -3.35 7.03
C PHE A 108 -8.09 -2.44 8.21
N VAL A 109 -8.44 -1.16 8.13
CA VAL A 109 -8.20 -0.22 9.23
C VAL A 109 -9.13 -0.54 10.38
N LEU A 110 -8.53 -1.07 11.47
CA LEU A 110 -9.23 -1.31 12.71
C LEU A 110 -9.22 -0.07 13.60
N TYR A 111 -8.07 0.60 13.67
CA TYR A 111 -7.93 1.83 14.41
C TYR A 111 -6.90 2.75 13.74
N ALA A 112 -7.34 3.94 13.35
CA ALA A 112 -6.47 5.03 12.91
C ALA A 112 -7.12 6.35 13.27
N ASP A 113 -6.57 7.06 14.25
CA ASP A 113 -6.98 8.43 14.56
C ASP A 113 -5.76 9.35 14.49
N PHE A 114 -5.74 10.20 13.48
CA PHE A 114 -4.63 11.11 13.20
C PHE A 114 -4.68 12.38 14.02
N SER A 115 -5.74 12.60 14.81
CA SER A 115 -5.99 13.83 15.56
C SER A 115 -5.71 13.72 17.06
N VAL A 116 -5.73 12.51 17.61
CA VAL A 116 -5.63 12.29 19.06
C VAL A 116 -4.34 11.57 19.48
N THR A 117 -3.90 11.86 20.70
CA THR A 117 -2.92 11.06 21.43
C THR A 117 -3.65 9.88 22.06
N SER A 118 -3.33 8.66 21.62
CA SER A 118 -4.00 7.45 22.12
C SER A 118 -3.02 6.43 22.71
N PHE A 119 -2.39 5.60 21.91
CA PHE A 119 -1.48 4.56 22.40
C PHE A 119 -0.29 5.06 23.22
N VAL A 120 0.13 6.30 23.03
CA VAL A 120 1.22 6.93 23.78
C VAL A 120 0.87 7.26 25.23
N LEU A 121 -0.41 7.15 25.62
CA LEU A 121 -0.91 7.47 26.96
C LEU A 121 -1.17 6.20 27.77
N ASN A 122 -0.69 6.19 29.01
CA ASN A 122 -1.02 5.13 29.97
C ASN A 122 -2.19 5.56 30.87
N LYS A 123 -3.40 5.59 30.28
CA LYS A 123 -4.64 6.00 30.97
C LYS A 123 -5.68 4.90 30.89
N PRO A 124 -6.47 4.66 31.98
CA PRO A 124 -7.53 3.67 31.96
C PRO A 124 -8.54 3.89 30.81
N GLU A 125 -8.94 5.14 30.57
CA GLU A 125 -9.94 5.49 29.54
C GLU A 125 -9.42 5.15 28.13
N THR A 126 -8.12 5.41 27.88
CA THR A 126 -7.47 5.04 26.61
C THR A 126 -7.50 3.52 26.43
N ARG A 127 -7.16 2.77 27.47
CA ARG A 127 -7.15 1.30 27.43
C ARG A 127 -8.56 0.74 27.19
N GLU A 128 -9.57 1.25 27.88
CA GLU A 128 -10.96 0.82 27.69
C GLU A 128 -11.44 1.08 26.25
N MET A 129 -11.12 2.26 25.71
CA MET A 129 -11.43 2.62 24.33
C MET A 129 -10.76 1.66 23.34
N LEU A 130 -9.45 1.38 23.50
CA LEU A 130 -8.71 0.46 22.62
C LEU A 130 -9.28 -0.97 22.71
N ILE A 131 -9.59 -1.46 23.92
CA ILE A 131 -10.23 -2.77 24.13
C ILE A 131 -11.55 -2.85 23.39
N SER A 132 -12.38 -1.82 23.47
CA SER A 132 -13.67 -1.76 22.78
C SER A 132 -13.48 -1.83 21.27
N LYS A 133 -12.53 -1.05 20.72
CA LYS A 133 -12.22 -1.06 19.29
C LYS A 133 -11.69 -2.40 18.79
N MET A 134 -10.83 -3.06 19.56
CA MET A 134 -10.34 -4.41 19.19
C MET A 134 -11.48 -5.43 19.15
N LYS A 135 -12.42 -5.38 20.09
CA LYS A 135 -13.61 -6.27 20.09
C LYS A 135 -14.51 -6.01 18.87
N GLU A 136 -14.76 -4.75 18.50
CA GLU A 136 -15.48 -4.41 17.27
C GLU A 136 -14.76 -5.00 16.05
N GLY A 137 -13.44 -4.84 15.96
CA GLY A 137 -12.62 -5.40 14.88
C GLY A 137 -12.69 -6.92 14.79
N VAL A 138 -12.72 -7.62 15.93
CA VAL A 138 -12.87 -9.10 15.97
C VAL A 138 -14.19 -9.52 15.32
N GLU A 139 -15.29 -8.83 15.60
CA GLU A 139 -16.61 -9.19 15.02
C GLU A 139 -16.63 -8.94 13.50
N VAL A 140 -15.98 -7.86 13.03
CA VAL A 140 -15.84 -7.62 11.60
C VAL A 140 -14.94 -8.67 10.96
N ALA A 141 -13.75 -8.93 11.52
CA ALA A 141 -12.81 -9.91 11.00
C ALA A 141 -13.41 -11.31 10.86
N LYS A 142 -14.21 -11.76 11.85
CA LYS A 142 -14.96 -13.03 11.76
C LYS A 142 -15.90 -13.04 10.55
N ARG A 143 -16.61 -11.94 10.30
CA ARG A 143 -17.58 -11.82 9.21
C ARG A 143 -16.94 -11.83 7.84
N ILE A 144 -15.78 -11.17 7.70
CA ILE A 144 -15.07 -11.04 6.42
C ILE A 144 -13.98 -12.08 6.22
N ASN A 145 -13.79 -13.02 7.15
CA ASN A 145 -12.64 -13.94 7.19
C ASN A 145 -11.29 -13.18 7.14
N GLY A 146 -11.21 -12.03 7.82
CA GLY A 146 -10.06 -11.14 7.85
C GLY A 146 -8.94 -11.68 8.74
N LYS A 147 -7.70 -11.65 8.24
CA LYS A 147 -6.50 -12.11 8.95
C LYS A 147 -5.68 -10.97 9.54
N TRP A 148 -5.73 -9.80 8.92
CA TRP A 148 -4.89 -8.66 9.27
C TRP A 148 -5.75 -7.43 9.57
N ALA A 149 -5.42 -6.75 10.66
CA ALA A 149 -6.09 -5.54 11.11
C ALA A 149 -5.06 -4.42 11.30
N LEU A 150 -5.19 -3.33 10.55
CA LEU A 150 -4.27 -2.22 10.56
C LEU A 150 -4.53 -1.31 11.76
N VAL A 151 -3.46 -0.92 12.43
CA VAL A 151 -3.49 -0.01 13.59
C VAL A 151 -2.43 1.08 13.44
N VAL A 152 -2.87 2.33 13.55
CA VAL A 152 -2.00 3.49 13.68
C VAL A 152 -2.04 3.98 15.13
N PRO A 153 -0.89 4.05 15.85
CA PRO A 153 -0.85 4.39 17.29
C PRO A 153 -1.27 5.81 17.64
N GLY A 154 -1.56 6.66 16.66
CA GLY A 154 -1.99 8.04 16.87
C GLY A 154 -0.84 9.03 17.04
N ARG A 155 -1.16 10.21 17.56
CA ARG A 155 -0.20 11.30 17.71
C ARG A 155 0.75 11.08 18.89
N TYR A 156 1.98 11.65 18.80
CA TYR A 156 2.85 11.77 19.96
C TYR A 156 2.37 12.92 20.88
N ASP A 157 2.72 12.85 22.16
CA ASP A 157 2.51 13.93 23.12
C ASP A 157 3.83 14.72 23.28
N GLU A 158 3.81 16.02 22.92
CA GLU A 158 4.99 16.88 22.98
C GLU A 158 5.51 17.11 24.43
N ARG A 159 4.67 16.85 25.44
CA ARG A 159 4.99 17.03 26.85
C ARG A 159 5.49 15.78 27.54
N LEU A 160 5.56 14.66 26.81
CA LEU A 160 6.03 13.38 27.32
C LEU A 160 7.28 12.92 26.55
N HIS A 161 8.33 12.50 27.26
CA HIS A 161 9.51 11.96 26.61
C HIS A 161 9.19 10.73 25.75
N ARG A 162 9.90 10.57 24.64
CA ARG A 162 9.62 9.52 23.65
C ARG A 162 9.72 8.10 24.22
N GLU A 163 10.64 7.89 25.13
CA GLU A 163 10.88 6.62 25.79
C GLU A 163 9.68 6.16 26.62
N PHE A 164 9.06 7.10 27.35
CA PHE A 164 7.81 6.81 28.08
C PHE A 164 6.64 6.52 27.13
N GLN A 165 6.55 7.29 26.03
CA GLN A 165 5.54 7.04 25.01
C GLN A 165 5.70 5.65 24.39
N THR A 166 6.93 5.25 24.06
CA THR A 166 7.23 3.94 23.51
C THR A 166 6.84 2.81 24.49
N ALA A 167 7.15 2.96 25.77
CA ALA A 167 6.73 1.99 26.79
C ALA A 167 5.20 1.88 26.89
N ASN A 168 4.50 3.02 26.88
CA ASN A 168 3.04 3.04 26.92
C ASN A 168 2.41 2.39 25.67
N VAL A 169 2.99 2.65 24.48
CA VAL A 169 2.56 2.02 23.23
C VAL A 169 2.71 0.50 23.32
N ILE A 170 3.86 0.00 23.78
CA ILE A 170 4.11 -1.44 23.94
C ILE A 170 3.07 -2.07 24.87
N ASP A 171 2.78 -1.45 26.01
CA ASP A 171 1.81 -1.97 26.96
C ASP A 171 0.38 -1.98 26.39
N ASN A 172 -0.04 -0.90 25.71
CA ASN A 172 -1.35 -0.83 25.07
C ASN A 172 -1.48 -1.84 23.92
N LEU A 173 -0.42 -2.06 23.14
CA LEU A 173 -0.42 -3.09 22.09
C LEU A 173 -0.56 -4.51 22.66
N ARG A 174 0.04 -4.80 23.83
CA ARG A 174 -0.15 -6.09 24.52
C ARG A 174 -1.61 -6.33 24.89
N TYR A 175 -2.33 -5.33 25.40
CA TYR A 175 -3.78 -5.44 25.67
C TYR A 175 -4.58 -5.67 24.37
N CYS A 176 -4.18 -5.03 23.26
CA CYS A 176 -4.80 -5.29 21.96
C CYS A 176 -4.56 -6.74 21.51
N CYS A 177 -3.32 -7.24 21.66
CA CYS A 177 -2.97 -8.62 21.34
C CYS A 177 -3.79 -9.65 22.15
N ASP A 178 -4.04 -9.40 23.42
CA ASP A 178 -4.85 -10.30 24.28
C ASP A 178 -6.27 -10.52 23.74
N ILE A 179 -6.76 -9.61 22.90
CA ILE A 179 -8.10 -9.70 22.27
C ILE A 179 -8.00 -10.28 20.86
N LEU A 180 -7.02 -9.83 20.06
CA LEU A 180 -6.92 -10.18 18.65
C LEU A 180 -6.31 -11.57 18.43
N GLU A 181 -5.32 -11.95 19.22
CA GLU A 181 -4.58 -13.21 19.06
C GLU A 181 -5.46 -14.46 19.24
N PRO A 182 -6.35 -14.57 20.26
CA PRO A 182 -7.27 -15.69 20.37
C PRO A 182 -8.26 -15.80 19.19
N ALA A 183 -8.50 -14.68 18.49
CA ALA A 183 -9.36 -14.65 17.30
C ALA A 183 -8.58 -14.96 16.01
N GLY A 184 -7.27 -15.24 16.09
CA GLY A 184 -6.42 -15.51 14.92
C GLY A 184 -6.11 -14.28 14.07
N ILE A 185 -6.25 -13.07 14.62
CA ILE A 185 -6.04 -11.81 13.90
C ILE A 185 -4.65 -11.27 14.20
N VAL A 186 -3.93 -10.90 13.17
CA VAL A 186 -2.63 -10.20 13.26
C VAL A 186 -2.87 -8.71 13.12
N MET A 187 -2.58 -7.97 14.17
CA MET A 187 -2.50 -6.52 14.14
C MET A 187 -1.25 -6.09 13.39
N VAL A 188 -1.39 -5.24 12.38
CA VAL A 188 -0.27 -4.69 11.62
C VAL A 188 -0.16 -3.19 11.89
N LEU A 189 1.00 -2.79 12.41
CA LEU A 189 1.33 -1.39 12.69
C LEU A 189 1.83 -0.71 11.43
N GLU A 190 1.32 0.49 11.14
CA GLU A 190 1.74 1.26 9.97
C GLU A 190 2.58 2.47 10.38
N PRO A 191 3.89 2.47 10.05
CA PRO A 191 4.71 3.67 10.16
C PRO A 191 4.39 4.63 9.00
N LEU A 192 3.89 5.82 9.34
CA LEU A 192 3.42 6.82 8.37
C LEU A 192 4.37 8.03 8.32
N ASN A 193 4.68 8.53 7.13
CA ASN A 193 5.55 9.69 7.01
C ASN A 193 4.93 10.94 7.66
N THR A 194 5.75 11.66 8.41
CA THR A 194 5.36 12.91 9.10
C THR A 194 5.86 14.16 8.37
N LEU A 195 6.59 13.99 7.28
CA LEU A 195 7.19 15.07 6.53
C LEU A 195 6.20 15.70 5.54
N HIS A 196 5.26 14.91 5.02
CA HIS A 196 4.32 15.35 4.01
C HIS A 196 2.86 15.08 4.40
N ASP A 197 2.50 13.82 4.72
CA ASP A 197 1.09 13.42 4.80
C ASP A 197 0.52 13.45 6.23
N HIS A 198 1.30 13.04 7.24
CA HIS A 198 0.78 12.77 8.59
C HIS A 198 1.61 13.45 9.70
N PRO A 199 1.76 14.78 9.72
CA PRO A 199 2.57 15.47 10.72
C PRO A 199 2.06 15.23 12.14
N GLY A 200 2.99 14.92 13.04
CA GLY A 200 2.70 14.72 14.47
C GLY A 200 2.33 13.29 14.87
N LEU A 201 2.38 12.32 13.98
CA LEU A 201 2.20 10.92 14.36
C LEU A 201 3.42 10.37 15.12
N PHE A 202 3.14 9.47 16.06
CA PHE A 202 4.17 8.85 16.89
C PHE A 202 5.04 7.86 16.11
N LEU A 203 4.40 6.97 15.36
CA LEU A 203 5.06 5.89 14.63
C LEU A 203 5.30 6.30 13.17
N ASN A 204 6.58 6.38 12.75
CA ASN A 204 6.91 6.88 11.42
C ASN A 204 8.10 6.21 10.72
N ARG A 205 8.75 5.22 11.33
CA ARG A 205 9.91 4.53 10.76
C ARG A 205 9.85 3.02 10.96
N ILE A 206 10.38 2.25 10.01
CA ILE A 206 10.46 0.79 10.11
C ILE A 206 11.32 0.34 11.29
N PRO A 207 12.52 0.87 11.58
CA PRO A 207 13.29 0.48 12.76
C PRO A 207 12.54 0.71 14.07
N GLN A 208 11.75 1.78 14.18
CA GLN A 208 10.93 2.06 15.35
C GLN A 208 9.81 1.02 15.51
N ALA A 209 9.12 0.69 14.41
CA ALA A 209 8.07 -0.34 14.43
C ALA A 209 8.66 -1.72 14.77
N TYR A 210 9.83 -2.04 14.22
CA TYR A 210 10.54 -3.29 14.53
C TYR A 210 10.88 -3.38 16.02
N GLU A 211 11.47 -2.34 16.62
CA GLU A 211 11.76 -2.28 18.06
C GLU A 211 10.48 -2.52 18.89
N ILE A 212 9.39 -1.86 18.55
CA ILE A 212 8.10 -2.01 19.24
C ILE A 212 7.55 -3.42 19.11
N CYS A 213 7.48 -3.99 17.90
CA CYS A 213 6.99 -5.36 17.68
C CYS A 213 7.83 -6.39 18.44
N ARG A 214 9.16 -6.24 18.41
CA ARG A 214 10.09 -7.10 19.19
C ARG A 214 9.87 -6.98 20.70
N ALA A 215 9.62 -5.79 21.21
CA ALA A 215 9.36 -5.55 22.63
C ALA A 215 7.96 -6.03 23.05
N VAL A 216 6.95 -5.90 22.21
CA VAL A 216 5.60 -6.51 22.41
C VAL A 216 5.73 -8.02 22.50
N ASN A 217 6.55 -8.62 21.64
CA ASN A 217 6.88 -10.05 21.60
C ASN A 217 5.64 -10.97 21.49
N ARG A 218 4.73 -10.64 20.57
CA ARG A 218 3.51 -11.40 20.29
C ARG A 218 3.40 -11.69 18.78
N PRO A 219 2.99 -12.90 18.36
CA PRO A 219 2.82 -13.22 16.94
C PRO A 219 1.70 -12.39 16.28
N SER A 220 0.78 -11.88 17.06
CA SER A 220 -0.34 -11.03 16.63
C SER A 220 0.00 -9.54 16.52
N CYS A 221 1.26 -9.11 16.73
CA CYS A 221 1.70 -7.73 16.54
C CYS A 221 2.83 -7.70 15.53
N LYS A 222 2.57 -7.18 14.35
CA LYS A 222 3.48 -7.14 13.20
C LYS A 222 3.43 -5.76 12.53
N ILE A 223 4.12 -5.64 11.39
CA ILE A 223 4.25 -4.40 10.62
C ILE A 223 3.53 -4.56 9.28
N VAL A 224 2.82 -3.53 8.84
CA VAL A 224 2.60 -3.27 7.43
C VAL A 224 3.64 -2.24 6.99
N ASP A 225 4.46 -2.61 6.01
CA ASP A 225 5.50 -1.74 5.44
C ASP A 225 4.92 -1.02 4.22
N ASP A 226 4.56 0.26 4.39
CA ASP A 226 4.13 1.11 3.27
C ASP A 226 5.35 1.71 2.58
N ILE A 227 5.64 1.19 1.40
CA ILE A 227 6.80 1.57 0.59
C ILE A 227 6.79 3.06 0.22
N TYR A 228 5.61 3.66 -0.02
CA TYR A 228 5.48 5.09 -0.28
C TYR A 228 5.88 5.91 0.95
N HIS A 229 5.34 5.59 2.12
CA HIS A 229 5.65 6.33 3.34
C HIS A 229 7.12 6.17 3.73
N GLN A 230 7.69 4.99 3.57
CA GLN A 230 9.09 4.76 3.93
C GLN A 230 10.05 5.38 2.93
N GLN A 231 9.72 5.48 1.64
CA GLN A 231 10.52 6.24 0.69
C GLN A 231 10.68 7.70 1.11
N ILE A 232 9.59 8.34 1.56
CA ILE A 232 9.60 9.74 2.01
C ILE A 232 10.37 9.89 3.32
N THR A 233 10.21 8.96 4.27
CA THR A 233 10.76 9.10 5.63
C THR A 233 12.24 8.74 5.70
N GLU A 234 12.65 7.62 5.12
CA GLU A 234 13.99 7.04 5.35
C GLU A 234 14.69 6.58 4.07
N GLY A 235 13.97 6.28 3.01
CA GLY A 235 14.57 5.59 1.86
C GLY A 235 15.16 4.24 2.24
N ASN A 236 16.26 3.82 1.60
CA ASN A 236 16.99 2.58 1.93
C ASN A 236 16.06 1.35 2.06
N LEU A 237 15.03 1.27 1.18
CA LEU A 237 13.88 0.38 1.31
C LEU A 237 14.27 -1.09 1.46
N ILE A 238 15.00 -1.68 0.51
CA ILE A 238 15.34 -3.11 0.54
C ILE A 238 16.14 -3.50 1.80
N PRO A 239 17.21 -2.77 2.21
CA PRO A 239 17.90 -3.06 3.46
C PRO A 239 17.02 -2.95 4.71
N ASN A 240 16.08 -2.00 4.75
CA ASN A 240 15.14 -1.88 5.88
C ASN A 240 14.13 -3.03 5.90
N ILE A 241 13.59 -3.43 4.73
CA ILE A 241 12.75 -4.63 4.60
C ILE A 241 13.52 -5.87 5.10
N GLU A 242 14.78 -6.03 4.69
CA GLU A 242 15.60 -7.17 5.12
C GLU A 242 15.79 -7.21 6.64
N ALA A 243 16.16 -6.08 7.23
CA ALA A 243 16.40 -5.98 8.68
C ALA A 243 15.12 -6.24 9.50
N ALA A 244 13.96 -5.80 9.00
CA ALA A 244 12.68 -5.95 9.69
C ALA A 244 11.87 -7.19 9.25
N TRP A 245 12.39 -8.04 8.38
CA TRP A 245 11.66 -9.11 7.71
C TRP A 245 10.82 -9.99 8.64
N SER A 246 11.36 -10.36 9.81
CA SER A 246 10.65 -11.21 10.78
C SER A 246 9.39 -10.60 11.37
N GLU A 247 9.26 -9.29 11.27
CA GLU A 247 8.13 -8.55 11.84
C GLU A 247 7.18 -7.99 10.76
N ILE A 248 7.50 -8.09 9.47
CA ILE A 248 6.62 -7.63 8.38
C ILE A 248 5.60 -8.71 8.04
N ALA A 249 4.30 -8.36 8.09
CA ALA A 249 3.20 -9.25 7.74
C ALA A 249 2.42 -8.82 6.49
N ALA A 250 2.49 -7.55 6.09
CA ALA A 250 1.85 -7.02 4.89
C ALA A 250 2.67 -5.86 4.31
N PHE A 251 2.40 -5.51 3.07
CA PHE A 251 2.95 -4.33 2.41
C PHE A 251 1.83 -3.43 1.89
N HIS A 252 2.05 -2.11 1.94
CA HIS A 252 1.30 -1.14 1.17
C HIS A 252 2.20 -0.54 0.08
N LEU A 253 1.62 -0.24 -1.08
CA LEU A 253 2.35 0.16 -2.27
C LEU A 253 1.81 1.47 -2.83
N GLY A 254 2.70 2.36 -3.20
CA GLY A 254 2.46 3.58 -3.94
C GLY A 254 3.79 4.16 -4.37
N ASP A 255 3.87 4.70 -5.59
CA ASP A 255 5.12 5.30 -6.08
C ASP A 255 5.27 6.75 -5.57
N ASN A 256 6.48 7.18 -5.32
CA ASN A 256 6.81 8.52 -4.87
C ASN A 256 7.69 9.23 -5.93
N PRO A 257 7.38 10.51 -6.25
CA PRO A 257 6.26 11.33 -5.77
C PRO A 257 4.92 10.98 -6.46
N GLY A 258 3.81 11.45 -5.85
CA GLY A 258 2.47 11.42 -6.46
C GLY A 258 1.55 10.28 -5.98
N ARG A 259 2.08 9.28 -5.28
CA ARG A 259 1.33 8.12 -4.74
C ARG A 259 0.43 7.48 -5.79
N ASN A 260 1.02 7.12 -6.95
CA ASN A 260 0.36 6.42 -8.05
C ASN A 260 0.97 5.03 -8.26
N GLU A 261 0.61 4.37 -9.38
CA GLU A 261 1.10 3.04 -9.75
C GLU A 261 2.62 3.00 -9.97
N PRO A 262 3.27 1.82 -9.89
CA PRO A 262 4.69 1.64 -10.18
C PRO A 262 5.14 2.26 -11.50
N SER A 263 6.34 2.81 -11.53
CA SER A 263 6.98 3.50 -12.67
C SER A 263 6.47 4.92 -12.94
N THR A 264 5.69 5.51 -12.04
CA THR A 264 5.28 6.92 -12.14
C THR A 264 6.19 7.85 -11.32
N GLY A 265 6.98 7.30 -10.41
CA GLY A 265 7.90 8.02 -9.53
C GLY A 265 9.33 7.48 -9.58
N GLU A 266 9.99 7.50 -8.42
CA GLU A 266 11.42 7.17 -8.28
C GLU A 266 11.70 5.78 -7.70
N ILE A 267 10.65 5.04 -7.26
CA ILE A 267 10.82 3.76 -6.59
C ILE A 267 11.02 2.63 -7.60
N ASN A 268 12.09 1.85 -7.42
CA ASN A 268 12.32 0.67 -8.25
C ASN A 268 11.52 -0.54 -7.76
N PHE A 269 10.21 -0.55 -8.03
CA PHE A 269 9.33 -1.64 -7.62
C PHE A 269 9.73 -3.01 -8.16
N LYS A 270 10.28 -3.09 -9.36
CA LYS A 270 10.75 -4.36 -9.93
C LYS A 270 11.80 -5.03 -9.04
N ASN A 271 12.75 -4.27 -8.52
CA ASN A 271 13.76 -4.79 -7.61
C ASN A 271 13.19 -5.13 -6.23
N ILE A 272 12.26 -4.32 -5.72
CA ILE A 272 11.58 -4.57 -4.44
C ILE A 272 10.76 -5.86 -4.53
N PHE A 273 9.95 -6.04 -5.59
CA PHE A 273 9.14 -7.22 -5.78
C PHE A 273 9.99 -8.48 -5.99
N LYS A 274 11.08 -8.38 -6.75
CA LYS A 274 12.06 -9.47 -6.87
C LYS A 274 12.62 -9.88 -5.50
N TYR A 275 12.99 -8.91 -4.66
CA TYR A 275 13.49 -9.17 -3.33
C TYR A 275 12.44 -9.87 -2.46
N ILE A 276 11.22 -9.32 -2.38
CA ILE A 276 10.10 -9.89 -1.60
C ILE A 276 9.79 -11.33 -2.07
N TYR A 277 9.75 -11.56 -3.39
CA TYR A 277 9.54 -12.89 -3.96
C TYR A 277 10.65 -13.87 -3.59
N SER A 278 11.92 -13.45 -3.63
CA SER A 278 13.07 -14.28 -3.26
C SER A 278 13.05 -14.76 -1.81
N ARG A 279 12.28 -14.08 -0.95
CA ARG A 279 12.06 -14.45 0.45
C ARG A 279 10.90 -15.43 0.66
N ASN A 280 10.31 -15.96 -0.43
CA ASN A 280 9.13 -16.84 -0.40
C ASN A 280 7.92 -16.20 0.31
N TYR A 281 7.73 -14.90 0.11
CA TYR A 281 6.63 -14.18 0.74
C TYR A 281 5.28 -14.65 0.17
N THR A 282 4.34 -15.00 1.05
CA THR A 282 3.00 -15.49 0.69
C THR A 282 1.86 -14.57 1.13
N GLY A 283 2.19 -13.46 1.81
CA GLY A 283 1.24 -12.45 2.25
C GLY A 283 0.78 -11.54 1.10
N VAL A 284 0.17 -10.42 1.45
CA VAL A 284 -0.45 -9.48 0.50
C VAL A 284 0.34 -8.19 0.35
N LEU A 285 0.30 -7.61 -0.84
CA LEU A 285 0.86 -6.32 -1.18
C LEU A 285 -0.29 -5.42 -1.66
N CYS A 286 -0.80 -4.56 -0.78
CA CYS A 286 -1.97 -3.73 -1.05
C CYS A 286 -1.62 -2.54 -1.92
N MET A 287 -2.37 -2.32 -2.99
CA MET A 287 -2.17 -1.24 -3.95
C MET A 287 -2.83 0.05 -3.41
N GLU A 288 -2.19 0.68 -2.40
CA GLU A 288 -2.73 1.87 -1.72
C GLU A 288 -2.26 3.16 -2.39
N HIS A 289 -2.71 3.35 -3.61
CA HIS A 289 -2.32 4.47 -4.45
C HIS A 289 -3.42 4.89 -5.44
N GLY A 290 -3.29 6.08 -5.99
CA GLY A 290 -4.14 6.56 -7.07
C GLY A 290 -3.75 5.98 -8.44
N SER A 291 -4.28 6.60 -9.49
CA SER A 291 -3.90 6.33 -10.87
C SER A 291 -3.38 7.62 -11.52
N SER A 292 -2.27 7.53 -12.24
CA SER A 292 -1.67 8.68 -12.94
C SER A 292 -2.53 9.17 -14.10
N LEU A 293 -3.37 8.30 -14.65
CA LEU A 293 -4.35 8.61 -15.69
C LEU A 293 -5.77 8.35 -15.19
N LYS A 294 -6.77 8.93 -15.87
CA LYS A 294 -8.19 8.78 -15.49
C LYS A 294 -8.91 7.76 -16.35
N GLY A 295 -10.04 7.27 -15.83
CA GLY A 295 -10.97 6.40 -16.55
C GLY A 295 -10.34 5.06 -16.93
N LYS A 296 -10.88 4.40 -17.92
CA LYS A 296 -10.43 3.08 -18.39
C LYS A 296 -8.95 3.02 -18.79
N GLU A 297 -8.43 4.11 -19.36
CA GLU A 297 -7.01 4.19 -19.72
C GLU A 297 -6.13 4.14 -18.46
N GLY A 298 -6.51 4.87 -17.40
CA GLY A 298 -5.81 4.84 -16.12
C GLY A 298 -5.83 3.46 -15.49
N GLU A 299 -6.98 2.82 -15.42
CA GLU A 299 -7.12 1.47 -14.89
C GLU A 299 -6.26 0.45 -15.66
N ALA A 300 -6.27 0.53 -17.00
CA ALA A 300 -5.45 -0.31 -17.86
C ALA A 300 -3.94 -0.07 -17.60
N ARG A 301 -3.54 1.21 -17.42
CA ARG A 301 -2.15 1.57 -17.12
C ARG A 301 -1.71 1.01 -15.75
N VAL A 302 -2.56 1.06 -14.74
CA VAL A 302 -2.28 0.43 -13.43
C VAL A 302 -1.97 -1.05 -13.59
N ILE A 303 -2.84 -1.81 -14.26
CA ILE A 303 -2.62 -3.25 -14.49
C ILE A 303 -1.31 -3.50 -15.24
N GLN A 304 -1.06 -2.73 -16.29
CA GLN A 304 0.16 -2.80 -17.08
C GLN A 304 1.42 -2.55 -16.22
N ALA A 305 1.41 -1.52 -15.38
CA ALA A 305 2.52 -1.16 -14.50
C ALA A 305 2.90 -2.31 -13.55
N TYR A 306 1.90 -2.97 -12.96
CA TYR A 306 2.14 -4.14 -12.14
C TYR A 306 2.65 -5.34 -12.94
N ARG A 307 2.19 -5.57 -14.18
CA ARG A 307 2.75 -6.61 -15.07
C ARG A 307 4.22 -6.34 -15.40
N GLU A 308 4.57 -5.10 -15.69
CA GLU A 308 5.94 -4.68 -15.95
C GLU A 308 6.84 -4.87 -14.71
N ALA A 309 6.37 -4.46 -13.55
CA ALA A 309 7.10 -4.60 -12.30
C ALA A 309 7.23 -6.07 -11.83
N ASP A 310 6.23 -6.93 -12.13
CA ASP A 310 6.23 -8.37 -11.81
C ASP A 310 7.03 -9.22 -12.82
N SER A 311 7.53 -8.61 -13.92
CA SER A 311 8.29 -9.29 -14.98
C SER A 311 9.77 -9.53 -14.63
N PHE A 312 10.12 -9.57 -13.33
CA PHE A 312 11.48 -9.90 -12.90
C PHE A 312 11.81 -11.38 -13.15
N GLU A 313 13.08 -11.65 -13.46
CA GLU A 313 13.62 -13.00 -13.55
C GLU A 313 13.88 -13.58 -12.16
N VAL A 314 13.57 -14.85 -11.98
CA VAL A 314 13.66 -15.61 -10.73
C VAL A 314 14.96 -16.42 -10.70
#